data_843438ec0ba32ad2ff8f5b3b8bbd91da
#
_entry.id   843438ec0ba32ad2ff8f5b3b8bbd91da
#
_cell.length_a   1.000
_cell.length_b   1.000
_cell.length_c   1.000
_cell.angle_alpha   90.00
_cell.angle_beta   90.00
_cell.angle_gamma   90.00
#
_symmetry.space_group_name_H-M   'P 1'
#
loop_
_entity.id
_entity.type
_entity.pdbx_description
1 polymer ?
#
loop_
_entity_poly.entity_id
_entity_poly.type
_entity_poly.pdbx_seq_one_letter_code
_entity_poly.pdbx_strand_id
1 'polypeptide(L)'
;MPITETAPDGTRCLLALGGNLGSSERLFEWAIQKLESESVRVLAVSRNFETRPVGEQAGGGFLNAAAVVETQGTALQLLELLQRLEADSGRERVIRWGPRTLDLDLLLFGSLVQWQPRLMLPHPAMWHRRFVLSSAVEVAGRMLHPLLGQTVEQLWQRLSEPQLTVTVECAEDVANDGRFVGFLSSPLQLGAVQFLRREAAASEQSDQHFFARVLLRAATAQNPPWSYPPQCPAPRTIELFVQGPEQALEQMRQTATAITG
;
A
#
# COMPACT_ATOMS: atom_id res chain seq x y z
N MET A 1 6.94 -19.58 17.57
CA MET A 1 7.94 -18.87 18.37
C MET A 1 8.01 -17.46 17.82
N PRO A 2 7.77 -16.40 18.60
CA PRO A 2 7.95 -15.03 18.11
C PRO A 2 9.46 -14.79 17.96
N ILE A 3 9.89 -14.51 16.72
CA ILE A 3 11.26 -14.09 16.45
C ILE A 3 11.34 -12.62 16.80
N THR A 4 11.89 -12.31 17.96
CA THR A 4 12.31 -10.96 18.36
C THR A 4 13.65 -10.70 17.70
N GLU A 5 13.68 -10.29 16.43
CA GLU A 5 14.87 -9.73 15.82
C GLU A 5 14.99 -8.25 16.18
N THR A 6 15.58 -7.98 17.34
CA THR A 6 16.19 -6.68 17.61
C THR A 6 17.67 -6.79 17.26
N ALA A 7 18.10 -6.13 16.20
CA ALA A 7 19.53 -5.95 15.94
C ALA A 7 20.16 -5.13 17.09
N PRO A 8 21.40 -5.41 17.53
CA PRO A 8 22.05 -4.68 18.62
C PRO A 8 22.15 -3.17 18.37
N ASP A 9 22.10 -2.71 17.14
CA ASP A 9 22.16 -1.31 16.73
C ASP A 9 20.78 -0.68 16.42
N GLY A 10 19.67 -1.37 16.73
CA GLY A 10 18.32 -0.94 16.36
C GLY A 10 17.88 -1.41 14.96
N THR A 11 16.56 -1.46 14.75
CA THR A 11 15.97 -1.85 13.47
C THR A 11 15.59 -0.62 12.67
N ARG A 12 16.08 -0.52 11.43
CA ARG A 12 15.68 0.54 10.49
C ARG A 12 14.31 0.24 9.92
N CYS A 13 13.44 1.25 9.97
CA CYS A 13 12.07 1.18 9.52
C CYS A 13 11.77 2.29 8.51
N LEU A 14 10.88 2.01 7.59
CA LEU A 14 10.37 2.99 6.65
C LEU A 14 8.91 3.30 7.02
N LEU A 15 8.62 4.59 7.18
CA LEU A 15 7.30 5.12 7.47
C LEU A 15 6.78 5.94 6.28
N ALA A 16 5.46 5.92 6.04
CA ALA A 16 4.79 6.92 5.23
C ALA A 16 3.97 7.85 6.13
N LEU A 17 3.93 9.11 5.76
CA LEU A 17 3.12 10.15 6.38
C LEU A 17 2.16 10.69 5.32
N GLY A 18 0.89 10.80 5.64
CA GLY A 18 -0.17 11.30 4.74
C GLY A 18 -1.14 12.21 5.47
N GLY A 19 -1.71 13.18 4.75
CA GLY A 19 -2.76 14.05 5.29
C GLY A 19 -3.35 14.97 4.23
N ASN A 20 -4.61 15.37 4.43
CA ASN A 20 -5.30 16.32 3.54
C ASN A 20 -6.28 17.25 4.27
N LEU A 21 -6.26 17.25 5.60
CA LEU A 21 -7.04 18.16 6.43
C LEU A 21 -6.13 19.04 7.27
N GLY A 22 -6.46 20.31 7.35
CA GLY A 22 -5.71 21.27 8.15
C GLY A 22 -4.29 21.53 7.61
N SER A 23 -3.34 21.81 8.50
CA SER A 23 -1.94 22.01 8.14
C SER A 23 -1.17 20.67 8.25
N SER A 24 -1.25 19.83 7.22
CA SER A 24 -0.56 18.52 7.17
C SER A 24 0.95 18.66 7.39
N GLU A 25 1.59 19.72 6.89
CA GLU A 25 3.03 19.98 7.11
C GLU A 25 3.36 20.10 8.60
N ARG A 26 2.59 20.89 9.36
CA ARG A 26 2.81 21.06 10.80
C ARG A 26 2.56 19.76 11.57
N LEU A 27 1.59 18.98 11.12
CA LEU A 27 1.31 17.66 11.73
C LEU A 27 2.43 16.66 11.44
N PHE A 28 3.06 16.72 10.27
CA PHE A 28 4.23 15.88 9.97
C PHE A 28 5.42 16.27 10.85
N GLU A 29 5.73 17.56 10.95
CA GLU A 29 6.79 18.06 11.85
C GLU A 29 6.53 17.65 13.31
N TRP A 30 5.30 17.82 13.78
CA TRP A 30 4.89 17.40 15.12
C TRP A 30 5.06 15.89 15.32
N ALA A 31 4.63 15.04 14.36
CA ALA A 31 4.77 13.59 14.46
C ALA A 31 6.23 13.15 14.51
N ILE A 32 7.11 13.77 13.70
CA ILE A 32 8.54 13.52 13.68
C ILE A 32 9.17 13.87 15.04
N GLN A 33 8.84 15.04 15.62
CA GLN A 33 9.34 15.44 16.95
C GLN A 33 8.84 14.48 18.06
N LYS A 34 7.60 14.01 17.95
CA LYS A 34 7.03 13.05 18.90
C LYS A 34 7.72 11.69 18.82
N LEU A 35 8.02 11.18 17.63
CA LEU A 35 8.80 9.94 17.45
C LEU A 35 10.14 10.03 18.18
N GLU A 36 10.88 11.11 18.02
CA GLU A 36 12.17 11.32 18.69
C GLU A 36 12.03 11.36 20.22
N SER A 37 10.96 11.98 20.74
CA SER A 37 10.69 12.00 22.19
C SER A 37 10.33 10.64 22.78
N GLU A 38 9.90 9.69 21.95
CA GLU A 38 9.52 8.31 22.31
C GLU A 38 10.64 7.29 22.02
N SER A 39 11.90 7.75 21.96
CA SER A 39 13.10 6.92 21.72
C SER A 39 13.12 6.23 20.34
N VAL A 40 12.45 6.81 19.35
CA VAL A 40 12.57 6.43 17.95
C VAL A 40 13.48 7.43 17.25
N ARG A 41 14.65 7.01 16.84
CA ARG A 41 15.64 7.88 16.20
C ARG A 41 15.24 8.15 14.75
N VAL A 42 15.00 9.39 14.38
CA VAL A 42 14.72 9.79 13.00
C VAL A 42 16.04 9.94 12.25
N LEU A 43 16.21 9.19 11.17
CA LEU A 43 17.44 9.16 10.36
C LEU A 43 17.34 10.07 9.14
N ALA A 44 16.17 10.13 8.50
CA ALA A 44 15.92 10.96 7.34
C ALA A 44 14.42 11.20 7.17
N VAL A 45 14.04 12.37 6.66
CA VAL A 45 12.68 12.72 6.26
C VAL A 45 12.72 13.26 4.84
N SER A 46 11.81 12.82 3.98
CA SER A 46 11.69 13.33 2.62
C SER A 46 11.10 14.75 2.62
N ARG A 47 11.17 15.45 1.51
CA ARG A 47 10.30 16.60 1.27
C ARG A 47 8.85 16.14 1.18
N ASN A 48 7.93 17.10 1.25
CA ASN A 48 6.50 16.89 1.08
C ASN A 48 6.13 16.82 -0.41
N PHE A 49 5.24 15.90 -0.75
CA PHE A 49 4.71 15.69 -2.10
C PHE A 49 3.21 15.90 -2.11
N GLU A 50 2.74 16.81 -2.94
CA GLU A 50 1.32 16.94 -3.23
C GLU A 50 0.90 15.87 -4.24
N THR A 51 -0.20 15.17 -3.95
CA THR A 51 -0.74 14.13 -4.81
C THR A 51 -2.26 14.23 -4.93
N ARG A 52 -2.78 13.68 -6.03
CA ARG A 52 -4.23 13.59 -6.23
C ARG A 52 -4.84 12.58 -5.25
N PRO A 53 -6.07 12.82 -4.79
CA PRO A 53 -6.76 11.87 -3.94
C PRO A 53 -7.07 10.58 -4.70
N VAL A 54 -6.99 9.44 -3.99
CA VAL A 54 -7.44 8.13 -4.48
C VAL A 54 -8.85 7.90 -3.98
N GLY A 55 -9.84 7.88 -4.89
CA GLY A 55 -11.26 7.73 -4.58
C GLY A 55 -12.03 9.04 -4.54
N GLU A 56 -13.31 9.00 -4.95
CA GLU A 56 -14.17 10.18 -5.09
C GLU A 56 -14.48 10.89 -3.77
N GLN A 57 -14.46 10.17 -2.65
CA GLN A 57 -14.78 10.70 -1.31
C GLN A 57 -13.55 11.19 -0.54
N ALA A 58 -12.39 11.17 -1.14
CA ALA A 58 -11.14 11.50 -0.46
C ALA A 58 -10.94 13.01 -0.20
N GLY A 59 -11.76 13.88 -0.78
CA GLY A 59 -11.67 15.34 -0.60
C GLY A 59 -10.59 16.00 -1.46
N GLY A 60 -9.89 16.98 -0.91
CA GLY A 60 -8.83 17.73 -1.59
C GLY A 60 -7.54 16.94 -1.80
N GLY A 61 -6.52 17.58 -2.38
CA GLY A 61 -5.20 16.99 -2.57
C GLY A 61 -4.59 16.50 -1.26
N PHE A 62 -3.78 15.46 -1.35
CA PHE A 62 -3.05 14.90 -0.23
C PHE A 62 -1.62 15.43 -0.20
N LEU A 63 -1.12 15.67 0.99
CA LEU A 63 0.30 15.82 1.24
C LEU A 63 0.85 14.48 1.72
N ASN A 64 1.98 14.05 1.15
CA ASN A 64 2.65 12.81 1.51
C ASN A 64 4.13 13.05 1.77
N ALA A 65 4.68 12.34 2.74
CA ALA A 65 6.10 12.30 3.04
C ALA A 65 6.52 10.88 3.45
N ALA A 66 7.81 10.65 3.54
CA ALA A 66 8.37 9.41 4.09
C ALA A 66 9.45 9.72 5.12
N ALA A 67 9.60 8.84 6.10
CA ALA A 67 10.67 8.93 7.06
C ALA A 67 11.37 7.57 7.23
N VAL A 68 12.70 7.60 7.32
CA VAL A 68 13.48 6.46 7.80
C VAL A 68 13.76 6.68 9.26
N VAL A 69 13.34 5.73 10.08
CA VAL A 69 13.56 5.76 11.52
C VAL A 69 14.28 4.50 11.99
N GLU A 70 14.83 4.56 13.20
CA GLU A 70 15.47 3.43 13.86
C GLU A 70 14.93 3.28 15.27
N THR A 71 14.59 2.06 15.66
CA THR A 71 14.04 1.75 16.97
C THR A 71 14.62 0.46 17.56
N GLN A 72 14.72 0.41 18.89
CA GLN A 72 15.02 -0.81 19.65
C GLN A 72 13.76 -1.61 19.97
N GLY A 73 12.58 -1.01 19.75
CA GLY A 73 11.29 -1.65 19.98
C GLY A 73 10.93 -2.68 18.91
N THR A 74 9.87 -3.43 19.15
CA THR A 74 9.28 -4.36 18.18
C THR A 74 8.44 -3.63 17.14
N ALA A 75 8.16 -4.28 16.03
CA ALA A 75 7.29 -3.73 14.97
C ALA A 75 5.88 -3.40 15.51
N LEU A 76 5.36 -4.20 16.44
CA LEU A 76 4.06 -3.95 17.07
C LEU A 76 4.09 -2.72 17.97
N GLN A 77 5.16 -2.53 18.76
CA GLN A 77 5.31 -1.33 19.60
C GLN A 77 5.41 -0.06 18.77
N LEU A 78 6.17 -0.11 17.65
CA LEU A 78 6.22 1.02 16.74
C LEU A 78 4.85 1.30 16.12
N LEU A 79 4.12 0.28 15.65
CA LEU A 79 2.77 0.45 15.13
C LEU A 79 1.82 1.08 16.16
N GLU A 80 1.87 0.63 17.43
CA GLU A 80 1.07 1.19 18.51
C GLU A 80 1.40 2.66 18.80
N LEU A 81 2.68 3.02 18.72
CA LEU A 81 3.12 4.41 18.81
C LEU A 81 2.54 5.25 17.67
N LEU A 82 2.67 4.78 16.41
CA LEU A 82 2.12 5.49 15.26
C LEU A 82 0.60 5.71 15.40
N GLN A 83 -0.15 4.68 15.83
CA GLN A 83 -1.59 4.78 16.05
C GLN A 83 -1.97 5.76 17.17
N ARG A 84 -1.17 5.84 18.24
CA ARG A 84 -1.36 6.87 19.29
C ARG A 84 -1.18 8.28 18.72
N LEU A 85 -0.11 8.50 17.95
CA LEU A 85 0.14 9.80 17.33
C LEU A 85 -0.97 10.22 16.37
N GLU A 86 -1.51 9.28 15.60
CA GLU A 86 -2.68 9.55 14.77
C GLU A 86 -3.89 9.97 15.61
N ALA A 87 -4.18 9.26 16.69
CA ALA A 87 -5.28 9.58 17.61
C ALA A 87 -5.09 10.96 18.25
N ASP A 88 -3.88 11.26 18.72
CA ASP A 88 -3.52 12.54 19.36
C ASP A 88 -3.60 13.73 18.38
N SER A 89 -3.46 13.47 17.05
CA SER A 89 -3.66 14.47 16.00
C SER A 89 -5.13 14.81 15.73
N GLY A 90 -6.07 14.21 16.46
CA GLY A 90 -7.51 14.39 16.25
C GLY A 90 -8.08 13.59 15.09
N ARG A 91 -7.44 12.49 14.70
CA ARG A 91 -7.95 11.62 13.62
C ARG A 91 -9.23 10.92 14.04
N GLU A 92 -10.31 11.16 13.32
CA GLU A 92 -11.55 10.40 13.40
C GLU A 92 -11.66 9.43 12.20
N ARG A 93 -11.81 8.13 12.47
CA ARG A 93 -11.98 7.11 11.42
C ARG A 93 -13.47 6.98 11.07
N VAL A 94 -13.99 7.89 10.24
CA VAL A 94 -15.41 7.88 9.87
C VAL A 94 -15.65 7.12 8.55
N ILE A 95 -14.78 7.30 7.54
CA ILE A 95 -14.95 6.72 6.20
C ILE A 95 -13.59 6.19 5.70
N ARG A 96 -13.59 5.00 5.07
CA ARG A 96 -12.42 4.48 4.36
C ARG A 96 -12.08 5.40 3.16
N TRP A 97 -10.80 5.75 2.98
CA TRP A 97 -10.34 6.73 1.98
C TRP A 97 -10.90 8.15 2.20
N GLY A 98 -11.52 8.42 3.34
CA GLY A 98 -11.99 9.75 3.71
C GLY A 98 -10.85 10.71 4.04
N PRO A 99 -11.19 12.00 4.21
CA PRO A 99 -10.23 13.01 4.62
C PRO A 99 -9.56 12.65 5.95
N ARG A 100 -8.25 12.96 6.09
CA ARG A 100 -7.44 12.61 7.27
C ARG A 100 -6.56 13.75 7.70
N THR A 101 -6.52 13.98 9.00
CA THR A 101 -5.58 14.95 9.59
C THR A 101 -4.15 14.44 9.48
N LEU A 102 -3.90 13.20 9.93
CA LEU A 102 -2.62 12.51 9.88
C LEU A 102 -2.84 11.02 9.68
N ASP A 103 -2.07 10.41 8.77
CA ASP A 103 -2.02 8.97 8.50
C ASP A 103 -0.55 8.54 8.57
N LEU A 104 -0.23 7.57 9.43
CA LEU A 104 1.12 7.07 9.65
C LEU A 104 1.17 5.57 9.38
N ASP A 105 1.72 5.18 8.24
CA ASP A 105 1.84 3.78 7.86
C ASP A 105 3.26 3.24 8.12
N LEU A 106 3.38 2.09 8.79
CA LEU A 106 4.63 1.33 8.88
C LEU A 106 4.79 0.50 7.60
N LEU A 107 5.72 0.89 6.74
CA LEU A 107 5.93 0.27 5.43
C LEU A 107 6.88 -0.91 5.48
N LEU A 108 8.05 -0.72 6.11
CA LEU A 108 9.10 -1.72 6.29
C LEU A 108 9.64 -1.68 7.72
N PHE A 109 9.99 -2.84 8.25
CA PHE A 109 10.67 -3.01 9.54
C PHE A 109 11.84 -3.97 9.35
N GLY A 110 13.02 -3.45 9.04
CA GLY A 110 14.16 -4.25 8.62
C GLY A 110 13.79 -5.19 7.47
N SER A 111 14.09 -6.47 7.65
CA SER A 111 13.73 -7.56 6.73
C SER A 111 12.49 -8.36 7.19
N LEU A 112 11.77 -7.88 8.22
CA LEU A 112 10.64 -8.60 8.80
C LEU A 112 9.52 -8.81 7.77
N VAL A 113 9.10 -10.07 7.65
CA VAL A 113 7.89 -10.48 6.92
C VAL A 113 6.90 -11.02 7.93
N GLN A 114 5.78 -10.34 8.09
CA GLN A 114 4.72 -10.72 9.02
C GLN A 114 3.36 -10.47 8.38
N TRP A 115 2.45 -11.44 8.45
CA TRP A 115 1.11 -11.31 7.88
C TRP A 115 0.08 -11.73 8.92
N GLN A 116 -0.33 -10.77 9.71
CA GLN A 116 -1.35 -10.94 10.76
C GLN A 116 -2.38 -9.82 10.66
N PRO A 117 -3.64 -10.04 11.09
CA PRO A 117 -4.70 -9.03 10.97
C PRO A 117 -4.35 -7.66 11.56
N ARG A 118 -3.52 -7.64 12.59
CA ARG A 118 -3.11 -6.41 13.29
C ARG A 118 -1.86 -5.76 12.69
N LEU A 119 -0.99 -6.53 12.04
CA LEU A 119 0.28 -6.06 11.49
C LEU A 119 0.67 -6.86 10.25
N MET A 120 0.74 -6.19 9.13
CA MET A 120 1.18 -6.75 7.86
C MET A 120 2.43 -6.02 7.38
N LEU A 121 3.54 -6.75 7.28
CA LEU A 121 4.83 -6.24 6.83
C LEU A 121 5.48 -7.18 5.80
N PRO A 122 6.05 -6.67 4.72
CA PRO A 122 5.95 -5.27 4.26
C PRO A 122 4.51 -4.80 4.12
N HIS A 123 4.27 -3.49 4.22
CA HIS A 123 2.91 -2.96 4.03
C HIS A 123 2.34 -3.40 2.66
N PRO A 124 1.16 -4.03 2.62
CA PRO A 124 0.66 -4.76 1.44
C PRO A 124 0.60 -3.95 0.15
N ALA A 125 0.35 -2.64 0.28
CA ALA A 125 0.12 -1.78 -0.87
C ALA A 125 1.29 -0.83 -1.18
N MET A 126 2.42 -0.88 -0.44
CA MET A 126 3.50 0.08 -0.66
C MET A 126 4.13 -0.02 -2.06
N TRP A 127 4.27 -1.21 -2.58
CA TRP A 127 5.02 -1.50 -3.80
C TRP A 127 4.34 -1.02 -5.10
N HIS A 128 3.04 -0.72 -5.05
CA HIS A 128 2.26 -0.26 -6.22
C HIS A 128 1.59 1.11 -6.02
N ARG A 129 1.85 1.78 -4.89
CA ARG A 129 1.33 3.12 -4.63
C ARG A 129 2.36 4.18 -4.96
N ARG A 130 2.12 4.92 -6.05
CA ARG A 130 3.02 5.97 -6.51
C ARG A 130 3.24 7.06 -5.44
N PHE A 131 2.17 7.49 -4.79
CA PHE A 131 2.25 8.53 -3.74
C PHE A 131 3.07 8.12 -2.52
N VAL A 132 3.18 6.81 -2.23
CA VAL A 132 4.08 6.27 -1.20
C VAL A 132 5.51 6.23 -1.71
N LEU A 133 5.72 5.64 -2.90
CA LEU A 133 7.08 5.42 -3.40
C LEU A 133 7.77 6.72 -3.83
N SER A 134 7.02 7.77 -4.24
CA SER A 134 7.61 9.07 -4.61
C SER A 134 8.35 9.73 -3.46
N SER A 135 7.83 9.65 -2.24
CA SER A 135 8.49 10.16 -1.04
C SER A 135 9.52 9.17 -0.47
N ALA A 136 9.18 7.88 -0.49
CA ALA A 136 10.05 6.83 0.05
C ALA A 136 11.38 6.72 -0.69
N VAL A 137 11.41 6.90 -2.01
CA VAL A 137 12.64 6.78 -2.81
C VAL A 137 13.71 7.82 -2.44
N GLU A 138 13.30 9.01 -1.99
CA GLU A 138 14.24 10.07 -1.58
C GLU A 138 15.09 9.67 -0.37
N VAL A 139 14.50 8.95 0.58
CA VAL A 139 15.14 8.66 1.87
C VAL A 139 15.50 7.18 2.06
N ALA A 140 14.85 6.29 1.32
CA ALA A 140 14.92 4.84 1.50
C ALA A 140 15.24 4.07 0.20
N GLY A 141 15.73 4.72 -0.85
CA GLY A 141 15.93 4.13 -2.17
C GLY A 141 16.64 2.77 -2.16
N ARG A 142 17.60 2.57 -1.23
CA ARG A 142 18.36 1.32 -1.07
C ARG A 142 17.73 0.29 -0.15
N MET A 143 16.66 0.63 0.58
CA MET A 143 15.97 -0.35 1.44
C MET A 143 15.32 -1.43 0.57
N LEU A 144 15.48 -2.69 0.99
CA LEU A 144 14.97 -3.85 0.26
C LEU A 144 13.55 -4.18 0.72
N HIS A 145 12.65 -4.41 -0.23
CA HIS A 145 11.34 -5.01 0.04
C HIS A 145 11.51 -6.53 0.15
N PRO A 146 11.39 -7.13 1.35
CA PRO A 146 11.86 -8.50 1.58
C PRO A 146 11.09 -9.57 0.79
N LEU A 147 9.81 -9.34 0.46
CA LEU A 147 9.02 -10.28 -0.34
C LEU A 147 9.29 -10.19 -1.85
N LEU A 148 9.63 -9.00 -2.36
CA LEU A 148 9.84 -8.79 -3.79
C LEU A 148 11.30 -8.91 -4.20
N GLY A 149 12.24 -8.87 -3.24
CA GLY A 149 13.67 -8.85 -3.53
C GLY A 149 14.11 -7.62 -4.33
N GLN A 150 13.34 -6.54 -4.30
CA GLN A 150 13.60 -5.28 -5.02
C GLN A 150 13.79 -4.14 -4.03
N THR A 151 14.68 -3.21 -4.36
CA THR A 151 14.83 -1.98 -3.57
C THR A 151 13.66 -1.03 -3.81
N VAL A 152 13.45 -0.08 -2.90
CA VAL A 152 12.43 0.98 -3.05
C VAL A 152 12.66 1.75 -4.35
N GLU A 153 13.92 2.01 -4.73
CA GLU A 153 14.28 2.65 -6.00
C GLU A 153 13.85 1.82 -7.21
N GLN A 154 14.09 0.51 -7.20
CA GLN A 154 13.65 -0.39 -8.28
C GLN A 154 12.12 -0.46 -8.38
N LEU A 155 11.42 -0.46 -7.23
CA LEU A 155 9.96 -0.38 -7.22
C LEU A 155 9.46 0.94 -7.82
N TRP A 156 10.09 2.06 -7.47
CA TRP A 156 9.77 3.38 -8.03
C TRP A 156 10.01 3.44 -9.55
N GLN A 157 11.15 2.94 -10.02
CA GLN A 157 11.47 2.90 -11.45
C GLN A 157 10.42 2.15 -12.27
N ARG A 158 9.93 1.02 -11.75
CA ARG A 158 8.86 0.26 -12.39
C ARG A 158 7.55 1.03 -12.53
N LEU A 159 7.18 1.85 -11.54
CA LEU A 159 6.00 2.72 -11.63
C LEU A 159 6.19 3.88 -12.63
N SER A 160 7.39 4.13 -13.06
CA SER A 160 7.73 5.21 -14.01
C SER A 160 7.70 4.76 -15.46
N GLU A 161 7.39 3.49 -15.74
CA GLU A 161 7.20 2.99 -17.08
C GLU A 161 6.00 3.69 -17.76
N PRO A 162 6.08 4.03 -19.05
CA PRO A 162 5.06 4.82 -19.73
C PRO A 162 3.73 4.09 -19.88
N GLN A 163 3.75 2.76 -19.87
CA GLN A 163 2.56 1.92 -19.89
C GLN A 163 2.76 0.71 -18.98
N LEU A 164 1.80 0.52 -18.09
CA LEU A 164 1.81 -0.59 -17.13
C LEU A 164 0.71 -1.58 -17.49
N THR A 165 1.06 -2.83 -17.65
CA THR A 165 0.09 -3.90 -17.90
C THR A 165 -0.19 -4.68 -16.63
N VAL A 166 -1.47 -4.80 -16.29
CA VAL A 166 -1.97 -5.54 -15.12
C VAL A 166 -2.87 -6.68 -15.63
N THR A 167 -2.53 -7.90 -15.27
CA THR A 167 -3.40 -9.04 -15.56
C THR A 167 -4.50 -9.16 -14.51
N VAL A 168 -5.71 -9.53 -14.92
CA VAL A 168 -6.85 -9.73 -14.04
C VAL A 168 -7.31 -11.18 -14.14
N GLU A 169 -7.34 -11.84 -13.00
CA GLU A 169 -7.86 -13.19 -12.84
C GLU A 169 -9.09 -13.17 -11.95
N CYS A 170 -10.07 -13.98 -12.26
CA CYS A 170 -11.21 -14.25 -11.39
C CYS A 170 -10.91 -15.54 -10.62
N ALA A 171 -10.94 -15.49 -9.29
CA ALA A 171 -10.92 -16.71 -8.49
C ALA A 171 -12.19 -17.53 -8.76
N GLU A 172 -12.19 -18.82 -8.41
CA GLU A 172 -13.25 -19.76 -8.76
C GLU A 172 -14.63 -19.29 -8.30
N ASP A 173 -14.72 -18.68 -7.12
CA ASP A 173 -15.95 -18.10 -6.56
C ASP A 173 -16.53 -16.92 -7.39
N VAL A 174 -15.66 -16.14 -8.03
CA VAL A 174 -16.03 -15.05 -8.95
C VAL A 174 -16.24 -15.57 -10.37
N ALA A 175 -15.41 -16.50 -10.81
CA ALA A 175 -15.49 -17.07 -12.16
C ALA A 175 -16.82 -17.82 -12.41
N ASN A 176 -17.37 -18.45 -11.36
CA ASN A 176 -18.64 -19.16 -11.40
C ASN A 176 -19.86 -18.25 -11.19
N ASP A 177 -19.66 -16.96 -10.87
CA ASP A 177 -20.74 -15.99 -10.74
C ASP A 177 -21.17 -15.46 -12.12
N GLY A 178 -22.38 -15.79 -12.54
CA GLY A 178 -22.93 -15.38 -13.86
C GLY A 178 -22.91 -13.88 -14.10
N ARG A 179 -22.85 -13.04 -13.07
CA ARG A 179 -22.73 -11.58 -13.18
C ARG A 179 -21.39 -11.14 -13.81
N PHE A 180 -20.34 -11.97 -13.74
CA PHE A 180 -19.03 -11.69 -14.33
C PHE A 180 -18.85 -12.27 -15.74
N VAL A 181 -19.92 -12.83 -16.33
CA VAL A 181 -19.88 -13.30 -17.71
C VAL A 181 -19.56 -12.13 -18.64
N GLY A 182 -18.50 -12.28 -19.41
CA GLY A 182 -18.01 -11.21 -20.29
C GLY A 182 -17.26 -10.06 -19.60
N PHE A 183 -17.08 -10.09 -18.28
CA PHE A 183 -16.29 -9.09 -17.57
C PHE A 183 -14.85 -9.07 -18.12
N LEU A 184 -14.38 -7.90 -18.53
CA LEU A 184 -13.09 -7.70 -19.21
C LEU A 184 -12.89 -8.60 -20.46
N SER A 185 -13.95 -8.82 -21.23
CA SER A 185 -13.84 -9.49 -22.54
C SER A 185 -12.93 -8.74 -23.52
N SER A 186 -12.71 -7.44 -23.28
CA SER A 186 -11.74 -6.60 -23.97
C SER A 186 -10.81 -5.92 -22.97
N PRO A 187 -9.59 -5.53 -23.36
CA PRO A 187 -8.69 -4.78 -22.48
C PRO A 187 -9.32 -3.50 -21.97
N LEU A 188 -9.17 -3.22 -20.68
CA LEU A 188 -9.62 -1.98 -20.06
C LEU A 188 -8.43 -1.04 -19.88
N GLN A 189 -8.48 0.14 -20.53
CA GLN A 189 -7.47 1.16 -20.41
C GLN A 189 -7.91 2.22 -19.39
N LEU A 190 -7.11 2.44 -18.35
CA LEU A 190 -7.31 3.47 -17.34
C LEU A 190 -6.02 4.29 -17.19
N GLY A 191 -5.95 5.41 -17.92
CA GLY A 191 -4.73 6.21 -17.99
C GLY A 191 -3.55 5.41 -18.57
N ALA A 192 -2.43 5.38 -17.87
CA ALA A 192 -1.24 4.61 -18.23
C ALA A 192 -1.34 3.11 -17.85
N VAL A 193 -2.43 2.67 -17.22
CA VAL A 193 -2.60 1.27 -16.79
C VAL A 193 -3.57 0.56 -17.73
N GLN A 194 -3.13 -0.56 -18.30
CA GLN A 194 -3.95 -1.46 -19.09
C GLN A 194 -4.26 -2.73 -18.27
N PHE A 195 -5.54 -3.04 -18.12
CA PHE A 195 -6.00 -4.27 -17.51
C PHE A 195 -6.36 -5.30 -18.57
N LEU A 196 -5.77 -6.48 -18.49
CA LEU A 196 -6.01 -7.60 -19.39
C LEU A 196 -6.57 -8.77 -18.61
N ARG A 197 -7.69 -9.33 -19.06
CA ARG A 197 -8.19 -10.59 -18.50
C ARG A 197 -7.21 -11.71 -18.83
N ARG A 198 -6.85 -12.49 -17.81
CA ARG A 198 -6.05 -13.71 -17.96
C ARG A 198 -6.96 -14.92 -17.79
N GLU A 199 -6.87 -15.87 -18.71
CA GLU A 199 -7.49 -17.18 -18.55
C GLU A 199 -6.66 -18.03 -17.59
N ALA A 200 -7.33 -18.83 -16.74
CA ALA A 200 -6.68 -19.64 -15.70
C ALA A 200 -5.63 -20.65 -16.21
N ALA A 201 -5.60 -20.92 -17.54
CA ALA A 201 -4.68 -21.88 -18.16
C ALA A 201 -3.37 -21.25 -18.70
N ALA A 202 -3.18 -19.92 -18.59
CA ALA A 202 -1.97 -19.28 -19.09
C ALA A 202 -0.77 -19.56 -18.16
N SER A 203 0.34 -20.05 -18.72
CA SER A 203 1.52 -20.45 -17.95
C SER A 203 2.17 -19.28 -17.17
N GLU A 204 2.72 -19.54 -16.00
CA GLU A 204 3.45 -18.58 -15.15
C GLU A 204 4.66 -17.92 -15.84
N GLN A 205 5.19 -18.52 -16.90
CA GLN A 205 6.34 -18.00 -17.65
C GLN A 205 6.07 -16.67 -18.38
N SER A 206 4.79 -16.30 -18.60
CA SER A 206 4.43 -15.02 -19.21
C SER A 206 4.41 -13.84 -18.23
N ASP A 207 4.53 -14.07 -16.93
CA ASP A 207 4.36 -13.03 -15.89
C ASP A 207 5.52 -12.04 -15.78
N GLN A 208 6.66 -12.31 -16.38
CA GLN A 208 7.85 -11.43 -16.29
C GLN A 208 7.64 -10.03 -16.91
N HIS A 209 6.71 -9.90 -17.85
CA HIS A 209 6.42 -8.66 -18.58
C HIS A 209 5.28 -7.85 -17.99
N PHE A 210 4.56 -8.38 -16.98
CA PHE A 210 3.45 -7.66 -16.36
C PHE A 210 3.91 -6.93 -15.10
N PHE A 211 3.34 -5.74 -14.88
CA PHE A 211 3.58 -4.95 -13.69
C PHE A 211 3.02 -5.65 -12.44
N ALA A 212 1.77 -6.09 -12.52
CA ALA A 212 1.04 -6.70 -11.42
C ALA A 212 -0.02 -7.68 -11.92
N ARG A 213 -0.50 -8.53 -11.02
CA ARG A 213 -1.69 -9.35 -11.16
C ARG A 213 -2.76 -8.85 -10.19
N VAL A 214 -3.99 -8.70 -10.66
CA VAL A 214 -5.18 -8.49 -9.84
C VAL A 214 -5.95 -9.80 -9.76
N LEU A 215 -6.21 -10.28 -8.55
CA LEU A 215 -7.05 -11.44 -8.30
C LEU A 215 -8.37 -10.98 -7.69
N LEU A 216 -9.48 -11.19 -8.41
CA LEU A 216 -10.83 -10.89 -7.93
C LEU A 216 -11.37 -12.06 -7.12
N ARG A 217 -11.83 -11.80 -5.90
CA ARG A 217 -12.47 -12.77 -5.01
C ARG A 217 -13.83 -12.26 -4.56
N ALA A 218 -14.76 -13.17 -4.30
CA ALA A 218 -16.04 -12.79 -3.71
C ALA A 218 -15.86 -12.21 -2.31
N ALA A 219 -16.48 -11.07 -2.03
CA ALA A 219 -16.51 -10.49 -0.70
C ALA A 219 -17.41 -11.32 0.23
N THR A 220 -16.93 -11.58 1.43
CA THR A 220 -17.65 -12.33 2.48
C THR A 220 -17.71 -11.50 3.77
N ALA A 221 -18.42 -11.99 4.78
CA ALA A 221 -18.43 -11.36 6.09
C ALA A 221 -17.05 -11.30 6.75
N GLN A 222 -16.20 -12.32 6.51
CA GLN A 222 -14.81 -12.38 7.00
C GLN A 222 -13.85 -11.53 6.15
N ASN A 223 -14.14 -11.41 4.85
CA ASN A 223 -13.37 -10.64 3.89
C ASN A 223 -14.28 -9.66 3.16
N PRO A 224 -14.72 -8.58 3.81
CA PRO A 224 -15.55 -7.56 3.18
C PRO A 224 -14.79 -6.85 2.06
N PRO A 225 -15.48 -6.15 1.16
CA PRO A 225 -14.83 -5.32 0.15
C PRO A 225 -13.76 -4.43 0.77
N TRP A 226 -12.64 -4.25 0.04
CA TRP A 226 -11.50 -3.42 0.48
C TRP A 226 -10.69 -3.97 1.67
N SER A 227 -10.94 -5.20 2.12
CA SER A 227 -10.07 -5.86 3.11
C SER A 227 -8.75 -6.30 2.47
N TYR A 228 -7.74 -6.49 3.33
CA TYR A 228 -6.55 -7.22 2.90
C TYR A 228 -6.81 -8.73 2.97
N PRO A 229 -6.16 -9.54 2.11
CA PRO A 229 -6.34 -10.98 2.14
C PRO A 229 -5.87 -11.56 3.49
N PRO A 230 -6.51 -12.64 3.96
CA PRO A 230 -6.16 -13.28 5.24
C PRO A 230 -4.77 -13.94 5.23
N GLN A 231 -4.26 -14.23 4.05
CA GLN A 231 -2.92 -14.78 3.83
C GLN A 231 -2.09 -13.83 2.98
N CYS A 232 -0.77 -13.88 3.13
CA CYS A 232 0.12 -13.08 2.30
C CYS A 232 -0.07 -13.48 0.82
N PRO A 233 -0.48 -12.56 -0.06
CA PRO A 233 -0.67 -12.86 -1.46
C PRO A 233 0.66 -13.21 -2.14
N ALA A 234 0.58 -13.89 -3.27
CA ALA A 234 1.76 -14.11 -4.11
C ALA A 234 2.42 -12.76 -4.49
N PRO A 235 3.74 -12.73 -4.70
CA PRO A 235 4.44 -11.52 -5.08
C PRO A 235 3.77 -10.80 -6.25
N ARG A 236 3.66 -9.48 -6.16
CA ARG A 236 2.99 -8.61 -7.15
C ARG A 236 1.51 -8.93 -7.39
N THR A 237 0.84 -9.54 -6.44
CA THR A 237 -0.59 -9.80 -6.53
C THR A 237 -1.36 -8.81 -5.66
N ILE A 238 -2.38 -8.19 -6.23
CA ILE A 238 -3.36 -7.34 -5.57
C ILE A 238 -4.65 -8.14 -5.50
N GLU A 239 -5.05 -8.57 -4.32
CA GLU A 239 -6.34 -9.24 -4.14
C GLU A 239 -7.43 -8.20 -3.86
N LEU A 240 -8.51 -8.25 -4.63
CA LEU A 240 -9.67 -7.38 -4.49
C LEU A 240 -10.90 -8.24 -4.16
N PHE A 241 -11.52 -7.95 -3.01
CA PHE A 241 -12.75 -8.59 -2.60
C PHE A 241 -13.94 -7.78 -3.10
N VAL A 242 -14.79 -8.39 -3.93
CA VAL A 242 -15.83 -7.71 -4.70
C VAL A 242 -17.19 -8.36 -4.51
N GLN A 243 -18.25 -7.54 -4.53
CA GLN A 243 -19.63 -8.00 -4.48
C GLN A 243 -20.26 -8.13 -5.87
N GLY A 244 -19.65 -7.56 -6.90
CA GLY A 244 -20.12 -7.57 -8.28
C GLY A 244 -19.20 -6.83 -9.24
N PRO A 245 -19.50 -6.86 -10.56
CA PRO A 245 -18.64 -6.29 -11.61
C PRO A 245 -18.45 -4.77 -11.48
N GLU A 246 -19.48 -4.02 -11.10
CA GLU A 246 -19.38 -2.56 -10.93
C GLU A 246 -18.37 -2.18 -9.84
N GLN A 247 -18.43 -2.88 -8.70
CA GLN A 247 -17.49 -2.67 -7.62
C GLN A 247 -16.07 -3.11 -8.01
N ALA A 248 -15.94 -4.18 -8.80
CA ALA A 248 -14.65 -4.60 -9.34
C ALA A 248 -14.03 -3.51 -10.22
N LEU A 249 -14.80 -2.91 -11.12
CA LEU A 249 -14.34 -1.80 -11.96
C LEU A 249 -13.92 -0.58 -11.14
N GLU A 250 -14.69 -0.23 -10.11
CA GLU A 250 -14.34 0.89 -9.24
C GLU A 250 -13.05 0.64 -8.47
N GLN A 251 -12.87 -0.56 -7.91
CA GLN A 251 -11.62 -0.93 -7.24
C GLN A 251 -10.42 -0.94 -8.20
N MET A 252 -10.61 -1.35 -9.45
CA MET A 252 -9.57 -1.29 -10.48
C MET A 252 -9.22 0.16 -10.85
N ARG A 253 -10.19 1.07 -10.94
CA ARG A 253 -9.94 2.51 -11.14
C ARG A 253 -9.10 3.09 -10.02
N GLN A 254 -9.45 2.80 -8.77
CA GLN A 254 -8.70 3.26 -7.61
C GLN A 254 -7.28 2.68 -7.57
N THR A 255 -7.15 1.41 -7.97
CA THR A 255 -5.83 0.77 -8.13
C THR A 255 -5.01 1.49 -9.21
N ALA A 256 -5.59 1.78 -10.37
CA ALA A 256 -4.91 2.52 -11.43
C ALA A 256 -4.48 3.91 -10.96
N THR A 257 -5.35 4.64 -10.26
CA THR A 257 -5.01 5.95 -9.69
C THR A 257 -3.87 5.84 -8.68
N ALA A 258 -3.88 4.83 -7.81
CA ALA A 258 -2.81 4.63 -6.82
C ALA A 258 -1.44 4.30 -7.48
N ILE A 259 -1.46 3.64 -8.64
CA ILE A 259 -0.27 3.29 -9.43
C ILE A 259 0.29 4.51 -10.17
N THR A 260 -0.58 5.35 -10.71
CA THR A 260 -0.16 6.46 -11.62
C THR A 260 -0.02 7.81 -10.90
N GLY A 261 -0.67 8.00 -9.79
CA GLY A 261 -0.64 9.20 -8.95
C GLY A 261 -1.69 10.22 -9.30
#